data_a73a43fff06ea24f5aa022413bc8fbd1
#
_entry.id   a73a43fff06ea24f5aa022413bc8fbd1
#
_cell.length_a   1.000
_cell.length_b   1.000
_cell.length_c   1.000
_cell.angle_alpha   90.00
_cell.angle_beta   90.00
_cell.angle_gamma   90.00
#
_symmetry.space_group_name_H-M   'P 1'
#
loop_
_entity.id
_entity.type
_entity.pdbx_description
1 polymer ?
#
loop_
_entity_poly.entity_id
_entity_poly.type
_entity_poly.pdbx_seq_one_letter_code
_entity_poly.pdbx_strand_id
1 'polypeptide(L)'
;IAKTFGEISEEYSPDKKKSVVDRDYTGKAIQRIPAWSAKPNQNNHKIIRAFFTAEDSFGSVTLDTMEKLCGDKSKSELYVANFKNNYAQMKLDGPKTYGKVFEDDGENVWIWKEVEVVLRKFKDSFLG
;
A
#
# COMPACT_ATOMS: atom_id res chain seq x y z
N ILE A 1 34.50 9.13 18.39
CA ILE A 1 33.59 8.83 18.01
C ILE A 1 33.46 8.84 17.75
N ALA A 2 33.98 8.93 17.80
CA ALA A 2 33.00 8.62 17.30
C ALA A 2 32.82 8.38 16.95
N LYS A 3 33.37 8.25 16.70
CA LYS A 3 32.55 7.83 16.26
C LYS A 3 32.26 7.59 15.72
N THR A 4 33.51 7.66 16.17
CA THR A 4 32.71 7.27 15.62
C THR A 4 32.51 6.84 15.12
N PHE A 5 32.76 7.09 14.60
CA PHE A 5 31.85 6.69 14.15
C PHE A 5 31.62 6.56 13.80
N GLY A 6 33.16 6.64 14.26
CA GLY A 6 32.03 6.50 14.17
C GLY A 6 31.73 6.12 13.92
N GLU A 7 31.48 6.32 13.66
CA GLU A 7 30.56 6.19 13.53
C GLU A 7 30.03 6.01 13.15
N ILE A 8 31.07 6.17 13.50
CA ILE A 8 30.04 5.94 13.28
C ILE A 8 29.66 5.81 12.97
N SER A 9 30.13 6.16 13.10
CA SER A 9 28.98 6.05 12.86
C SER A 9 28.56 5.73 12.67
N GLU A 10 28.63 6.14 12.38
CA GLU A 10 27.52 5.97 12.29
C GLU A 10 26.98 5.81 12.13
N GLU A 11 27.65 6.12 12.17
CA GLU A 11 26.64 6.02 12.14
C GLU A 11 26.01 5.86 12.05
N TYR A 12 26.68 6.26 12.16
CA TYR A 12 25.47 6.15 12.20
C TYR A 12 25.12 6.23 12.38
N SER A 13 25.57 6.23 12.81
CA SER A 13 24.38 6.22 12.94
C SER A 13 24.08 6.13 13.14
N PRO A 14 24.36 6.46 13.17
CA PRO A 14 23.28 6.34 13.31
C PRO A 14 23.01 6.07 13.33
N ASP A 15 23.11 6.50 13.62
CA ASP A 15 22.04 6.24 13.49
C ASP A 15 21.69 5.76 13.48
N LYS A 16 21.81 6.14 13.58
CA LYS A 16 21.02 5.65 13.70
C LYS A 16 20.42 5.63 13.84
N LYS A 17 20.53 5.85 13.86
CA LYS A 17 19.66 5.56 13.98
C LYS A 17 18.97 5.84 13.39
N LYS A 18 18.91 6.46 13.44
CA LYS A 18 17.96 6.66 12.68
C LYS A 18 17.54 5.84 11.56
N SER A 19 18.05 5.51 10.78
CA SER A 19 17.75 4.55 9.73
C SER A 19 17.08 3.29 10.24
N VAL A 20 17.30 2.94 11.44
CA VAL A 20 16.59 1.82 12.09
C VAL A 20 15.10 2.09 12.11
N VAL A 21 14.71 3.32 12.42
CA VAL A 21 13.28 3.71 12.42
C VAL A 21 12.69 3.54 11.03
N ASP A 22 13.41 3.96 9.99
CA ASP A 22 12.93 3.82 8.62
C ASP A 22 12.72 2.36 8.25
N ARG A 23 13.60 1.46 8.70
CA ARG A 23 13.45 0.04 8.40
C ARG A 23 12.26 -0.59 9.10
N ASP A 24 11.85 -0.05 10.24
CA ASP A 24 10.69 -0.57 10.96
C ASP A 24 9.41 -0.42 10.16
N TYR A 25 9.35 0.55 9.25
CA TYR A 25 8.15 0.80 8.46
C TYR A 25 8.25 0.27 7.04
N THR A 26 9.47 -0.01 6.55
CA THR A 26 9.69 -0.46 5.18
C THR A 26 9.02 -1.81 4.95
N GLY A 27 8.16 -1.86 3.93
CA GLY A 27 7.52 -3.10 3.54
C GLY A 27 6.49 -3.62 4.53
N LYS A 28 5.97 -2.77 5.41
CA LYS A 28 5.01 -3.27 6.40
C LYS A 28 3.73 -3.81 5.78
N ALA A 29 3.38 -3.38 4.56
CA ALA A 29 2.24 -3.95 3.85
C ALA A 29 2.42 -5.44 3.60
N ILE A 30 3.64 -5.90 3.34
CA ILE A 30 3.92 -7.31 3.10
C ILE A 30 3.41 -8.17 4.26
N GLN A 31 3.62 -7.72 5.49
CA GLN A 31 3.18 -8.46 6.67
C GLN A 31 1.68 -8.35 6.91
N ARG A 32 1.04 -7.30 6.41
CA ARG A 32 -0.37 -7.00 6.68
C ARG A 32 -1.33 -7.53 5.63
N ILE A 33 -0.85 -7.75 4.41
CA ILE A 33 -1.70 -8.18 3.29
C ILE A 33 -2.52 -9.44 3.61
N PRO A 34 -1.97 -10.50 4.24
CA PRO A 34 -2.80 -11.67 4.55
C PRO A 34 -3.99 -11.32 5.45
N ALA A 35 -3.79 -10.48 6.46
CA ALA A 35 -4.88 -10.07 7.35
C ALA A 35 -5.89 -9.20 6.60
N TRP A 36 -5.43 -8.30 5.74
CA TRP A 36 -6.32 -7.46 4.94
C TRP A 36 -7.20 -8.29 4.02
N SER A 37 -6.64 -9.35 3.43
CA SER A 37 -7.39 -10.20 2.51
C SER A 37 -8.57 -10.89 3.18
N ALA A 38 -8.51 -11.05 4.49
CA ALA A 38 -9.58 -11.69 5.27
C ALA A 38 -10.59 -10.70 5.83
N LYS A 39 -10.43 -9.39 5.55
CA LYS A 39 -11.29 -8.35 6.14
C LYS A 39 -11.92 -7.47 5.06
N PRO A 40 -12.95 -7.98 4.37
CA PRO A 40 -13.52 -7.30 3.19
C PRO A 40 -14.20 -5.95 3.50
N ASN A 41 -14.47 -5.66 4.76
CA ASN A 41 -15.10 -4.39 5.13
C ASN A 41 -14.11 -3.25 5.36
N GLN A 42 -12.82 -3.53 5.33
CA GLN A 42 -11.81 -2.48 5.52
C GLN A 42 -11.57 -1.71 4.23
N ASN A 43 -11.27 -0.41 4.37
CA ASN A 43 -11.03 0.45 3.22
C ASN A 43 -9.86 -0.02 2.36
N ASN A 44 -8.77 -0.46 3.01
CA ASN A 44 -7.61 -0.95 2.27
C ASN A 44 -7.94 -2.20 1.44
N HIS A 45 -8.77 -3.10 1.97
CA HIS A 45 -9.24 -4.27 1.22
C HIS A 45 -10.03 -3.84 -0.03
N LYS A 46 -10.95 -2.89 0.16
CA LYS A 46 -11.80 -2.40 -0.93
C LYS A 46 -10.99 -1.72 -2.03
N ILE A 47 -9.98 -0.95 -1.65
CA ILE A 47 -9.11 -0.27 -2.61
C ILE A 47 -8.32 -1.29 -3.42
N ILE A 48 -7.78 -2.32 -2.78
CA ILE A 48 -7.06 -3.40 -3.48
C ILE A 48 -8.01 -4.15 -4.40
N ARG A 49 -9.23 -4.44 -3.94
CA ARG A 49 -10.24 -5.08 -4.76
C ARG A 49 -10.57 -4.24 -5.99
N ALA A 50 -10.68 -2.92 -5.83
CA ALA A 50 -10.92 -2.01 -6.96
C ALA A 50 -9.78 -2.08 -7.97
N PHE A 51 -8.54 -2.14 -7.50
CA PHE A 51 -7.38 -2.28 -8.38
C PHE A 51 -7.48 -3.55 -9.22
N PHE A 52 -7.69 -4.69 -8.59
CA PHE A 52 -7.77 -5.95 -9.33
C PHE A 52 -8.99 -6.03 -10.24
N THR A 53 -10.12 -5.44 -9.82
CA THR A 53 -11.31 -5.37 -10.65
C THR A 53 -11.04 -4.58 -11.93
N ALA A 54 -10.36 -3.44 -11.81
CA ALA A 54 -10.01 -2.62 -12.96
C ALA A 54 -8.99 -3.33 -13.85
N GLU A 55 -7.99 -3.97 -13.25
CA GLU A 55 -6.97 -4.69 -14.02
C GLU A 55 -7.59 -5.82 -14.82
N ASP A 56 -8.47 -6.60 -14.21
CA ASP A 56 -9.15 -7.71 -14.89
C ASP A 56 -10.06 -7.23 -16.02
N SER A 57 -10.68 -6.07 -15.83
CA SER A 57 -11.64 -5.54 -16.84
C SER A 57 -10.94 -4.83 -17.99
N PHE A 58 -9.84 -4.11 -17.72
CA PHE A 58 -9.25 -3.21 -18.70
C PHE A 58 -7.78 -3.52 -19.04
N GLY A 59 -7.14 -4.44 -18.33
CA GLY A 59 -5.74 -4.77 -18.54
C GLY A 59 -4.76 -3.78 -17.91
N SER A 60 -5.21 -2.57 -17.61
CA SER A 60 -4.41 -1.55 -16.92
C SER A 60 -5.33 -0.80 -15.97
N VAL A 61 -4.72 -0.07 -15.02
CA VAL A 61 -5.48 0.61 -13.98
C VAL A 61 -5.13 2.09 -13.97
N THR A 62 -6.16 2.94 -13.87
CA THR A 62 -5.97 4.38 -13.72
C THR A 62 -6.55 4.84 -12.39
N LEU A 63 -6.05 5.97 -11.89
CA LEU A 63 -6.60 6.60 -10.70
C LEU A 63 -8.09 6.91 -10.87
N ASP A 64 -8.45 7.40 -12.05
CA ASP A 64 -9.84 7.75 -12.37
C ASP A 64 -10.76 6.53 -12.24
N THR A 65 -10.34 5.40 -12.79
CA THR A 65 -11.12 4.15 -12.70
C THR A 65 -11.26 3.69 -11.24
N MET A 66 -10.18 3.71 -10.49
CA MET A 66 -10.24 3.31 -9.08
C MET A 66 -11.15 4.24 -8.28
N GLU A 67 -11.06 5.54 -8.52
CA GLU A 67 -11.89 6.51 -7.82
C GLU A 67 -13.36 6.31 -8.13
N LYS A 68 -13.70 6.02 -9.38
CA LYS A 68 -15.08 5.76 -9.79
C LYS A 68 -15.61 4.48 -9.16
N LEU A 69 -14.83 3.42 -9.15
CA LEU A 69 -15.24 2.16 -8.52
C LEU A 69 -15.48 2.33 -7.03
N CYS A 70 -14.57 3.03 -6.35
CA CYS A 70 -14.68 3.25 -4.91
C CYS A 70 -15.69 4.34 -4.55
N GLY A 71 -16.12 5.15 -5.50
CA GLY A 71 -17.10 6.20 -5.29
C GLY A 71 -18.54 5.77 -5.48
N ASP A 72 -18.77 4.55 -5.93
CA ASP A 72 -20.12 4.04 -6.23
C ASP A 72 -20.73 3.44 -4.97
N LYS A 73 -21.64 4.20 -4.35
CA LYS A 73 -22.30 3.77 -3.11
C LYS A 73 -23.18 2.54 -3.29
N SER A 74 -23.59 2.23 -4.52
CA SER A 74 -24.39 1.05 -4.79
C SER A 74 -23.58 -0.24 -4.70
N LYS A 75 -22.26 -0.12 -4.70
CA LYS A 75 -21.36 -1.27 -4.64
C LYS A 75 -20.63 -1.27 -3.28
N SER A 76 -21.31 -1.76 -2.25
CA SER A 76 -20.79 -1.73 -0.89
C SER A 76 -19.44 -2.45 -0.75
N GLU A 77 -19.18 -3.46 -1.58
CA GLU A 77 -17.91 -4.19 -1.56
C GLU A 77 -16.73 -3.38 -2.05
N LEU A 78 -16.97 -2.26 -2.74
CA LEU A 78 -15.93 -1.39 -3.28
C LEU A 78 -15.97 0.02 -2.71
N TYR A 79 -17.09 0.43 -2.12
CA TYR A 79 -17.28 1.82 -1.72
C TYR A 79 -16.35 2.23 -0.58
N VAL A 80 -15.60 3.30 -0.81
CA VAL A 80 -14.73 3.92 0.20
C VAL A 80 -15.07 5.41 0.25
N ALA A 81 -15.59 5.86 1.40
CA ALA A 81 -16.11 7.22 1.55
C ALA A 81 -15.05 8.31 1.32
N ASN A 82 -13.80 8.04 1.64
CA ASN A 82 -12.71 9.00 1.48
C ASN A 82 -11.57 8.32 0.73
N PHE A 83 -11.84 8.01 -0.54
CA PHE A 83 -10.90 7.24 -1.35
C PHE A 83 -9.51 7.90 -1.41
N LYS A 84 -9.47 9.19 -1.74
CA LYS A 84 -8.18 9.86 -1.97
C LYS A 84 -7.26 9.79 -0.75
N ASN A 85 -7.82 10.02 0.43
CA ASN A 85 -7.05 10.00 1.66
C ASN A 85 -6.58 8.58 2.00
N ASN A 86 -7.48 7.61 1.86
CA ASN A 86 -7.14 6.22 2.16
C ASN A 86 -6.13 5.66 1.16
N TYR A 87 -6.30 5.98 -0.13
CA TYR A 87 -5.37 5.57 -1.16
C TYR A 87 -3.97 6.15 -0.91
N ALA A 88 -3.91 7.43 -0.52
CA ALA A 88 -2.62 8.07 -0.22
C ALA A 88 -1.86 7.33 0.87
N GLN A 89 -2.55 6.78 1.86
CA GLN A 89 -1.92 6.00 2.92
C GLN A 89 -1.38 4.65 2.43
N MET A 90 -1.76 4.22 1.25
CA MET A 90 -1.28 2.98 0.64
C MET A 90 -0.15 3.23 -0.36
N LYS A 91 0.36 4.45 -0.44
CA LYS A 91 1.50 4.80 -1.29
C LYS A 91 2.76 5.10 -0.50
N LEU A 92 2.69 5.05 0.82
CA LEU A 92 3.79 5.42 1.70
C LEU A 92 3.97 4.41 2.82
N ASP A 93 5.23 4.15 3.16
CA ASP A 93 5.56 3.47 4.41
C ASP A 93 5.87 4.55 5.44
N GLY A 94 5.15 4.54 6.55
CA GLY A 94 5.36 5.51 7.61
C GLY A 94 4.61 5.08 8.85
N PRO A 95 4.79 5.78 9.98
CA PRO A 95 4.23 5.33 11.26
C PRO A 95 2.71 5.29 11.30
N LYS A 96 2.05 6.13 10.49
CA LYS A 96 0.59 6.26 10.52
C LYS A 96 -0.06 5.90 9.20
N THR A 97 0.64 5.14 8.34
CA THR A 97 0.08 4.73 7.06
C THR A 97 -0.29 3.25 7.10
N TYR A 98 -1.10 2.82 6.13
CA TYR A 98 -1.39 1.39 5.96
C TYR A 98 -0.16 0.60 5.56
N GLY A 99 0.74 1.22 4.82
CA GLY A 99 1.90 0.59 4.21
C GLY A 99 1.83 0.73 2.70
N LYS A 100 3.00 0.82 2.08
CA LYS A 100 3.08 1.07 0.63
C LYS A 100 2.66 -0.17 -0.15
N VAL A 101 1.66 -0.03 -1.00
CA VAL A 101 1.14 -1.07 -1.89
C VAL A 101 1.23 -0.61 -3.33
N PHE A 102 0.94 0.66 -3.59
CA PHE A 102 0.80 1.20 -4.95
C PHE A 102 1.79 2.30 -5.23
N GLU A 103 2.09 2.44 -6.53
CA GLU A 103 2.74 3.62 -7.08
C GLU A 103 1.92 4.11 -8.25
N ASP A 104 2.03 5.41 -8.58
CA ASP A 104 1.36 5.98 -9.74
C ASP A 104 2.16 7.13 -10.32
N ASP A 105 1.79 7.52 -11.54
CA ASP A 105 2.37 8.68 -12.23
C ASP A 105 1.38 9.86 -12.30
N GLY A 106 0.34 9.81 -11.46
CA GLY A 106 -0.74 10.81 -11.48
C GLY A 106 -1.91 10.39 -12.34
N GLU A 107 -1.74 9.38 -13.17
CA GLU A 107 -2.80 8.85 -14.04
C GLU A 107 -2.85 7.33 -13.94
N ASN A 108 -1.76 6.65 -14.24
CA ASN A 108 -1.69 5.20 -14.22
C ASN A 108 -1.22 4.69 -12.86
N VAL A 109 -1.80 3.58 -12.41
CA VAL A 109 -1.50 2.97 -11.11
C VAL A 109 -0.95 1.58 -11.33
N TRP A 110 0.05 1.20 -10.55
CA TRP A 110 0.58 -0.16 -10.57
C TRP A 110 0.93 -0.58 -9.14
N ILE A 111 1.08 -1.89 -8.96
CA ILE A 111 1.47 -2.43 -7.66
C ILE A 111 2.96 -2.15 -7.45
N TRP A 112 3.32 -1.68 -6.26
CA TRP A 112 4.71 -1.49 -5.91
C TRP A 112 5.44 -2.83 -6.02
N LYS A 113 6.56 -2.81 -6.71
CA LYS A 113 7.33 -4.01 -7.04
C LYS A 113 7.61 -4.89 -5.81
N GLU A 114 7.90 -4.27 -4.66
CA GLU A 114 8.28 -4.99 -3.44
C GLU A 114 7.15 -5.84 -2.85
N VAL A 115 5.90 -5.48 -3.10
CA VAL A 115 4.75 -6.20 -2.55
C VAL A 115 4.01 -7.03 -3.60
N GLU A 116 4.38 -6.91 -4.85
CA GLU A 116 3.58 -7.47 -5.95
C GLU A 116 3.38 -8.99 -5.82
N VAL A 117 4.44 -9.72 -5.52
CA VAL A 117 4.34 -11.19 -5.42
C VAL A 117 3.36 -11.59 -4.32
N VAL A 118 3.47 -10.96 -3.15
CA VAL A 118 2.59 -11.27 -2.02
C VAL A 118 1.15 -10.85 -2.33
N LEU A 119 0.97 -9.66 -2.89
CA LEU A 119 -0.37 -9.16 -3.17
C LEU A 119 -1.09 -10.03 -4.19
N ARG A 120 -0.42 -10.43 -5.26
CA ARG A 120 -1.03 -11.28 -6.28
C ARG A 120 -1.33 -12.67 -5.76
N LYS A 121 -0.57 -13.14 -4.78
CA LYS A 121 -0.82 -14.42 -4.13
C LYS A 121 -2.19 -14.44 -3.44
N PHE A 122 -2.63 -13.30 -2.92
CA PHE A 122 -3.91 -13.17 -2.22
C PHE A 122 -5.01 -12.55 -3.10
N LYS A 123 -4.77 -12.40 -4.39
CA LYS A 123 -5.72 -11.74 -5.30
C LYS A 123 -7.13 -12.31 -5.20
N ASP A 124 -7.27 -13.64 -5.22
CA ASP A 124 -8.59 -14.26 -5.18
C ASP A 124 -9.31 -13.94 -3.87
N SER A 125 -8.58 -13.84 -2.77
CA SER A 125 -9.18 -13.48 -1.48
C SER A 125 -9.69 -12.04 -1.48
N PHE A 126 -9.01 -11.12 -2.17
CA PHE A 126 -9.47 -9.74 -2.29
C PHE A 126 -10.68 -9.62 -3.23
N LEU A 127 -10.75 -10.45 -4.24
CA LEU A 127 -11.87 -10.42 -5.18
C LEU A 127 -13.11 -11.16 -4.65
N GLY A 128 -12.95 -11.97 -3.63
CA GLY A 128 -14.03 -12.74 -3.03
C GLY A 128 -14.12 -14.10 -3.66
#